data_1da084b092d5d1c5822e3efad71e719c
#
_entry.id   1da084b092d5d1c5822e3efad71e719c
#
_cell.length_a   1.000
_cell.length_b   1.000
_cell.length_c   1.000
_cell.angle_alpha   90.00
_cell.angle_beta   90.00
_cell.angle_gamma   90.00
#
_symmetry.space_group_name_H-M   'P 1'
#
loop_
_entity.id
_entity.type
_entity.pdbx_description
1 polymer ?
#
loop_
_entity_poly.entity_id
_entity_poly.type
_entity_poly.pdbx_seq_one_letter_code
_entity_poly.pdbx_strand_id
1 'polypeptide(L)'
;AEGAWIAWYAAKENLDGYLRWALNSWTIEPLLDSRFYTWGAGDTYLLYPGGRTCLRFENLVAGIQAYEKIRILKTELQTQNKTATLRKLERVLESFDELQLLKTPANVVVEKANLFINGL
;
A
#
# COMPACT_ATOMS: atom_id res chain seq x y z
N ALA A 1 -5.98 1.30 5.03
CA ALA A 1 -6.05 0.98 3.59
C ALA A 1 -5.04 1.76 2.75
N GLU A 2 -4.81 3.04 3.06
CA GLU A 2 -3.90 3.91 2.29
C GLU A 2 -2.45 3.38 2.25
N GLY A 3 -1.95 2.82 3.35
CA GLY A 3 -0.63 2.19 3.38
C GLY A 3 -0.48 1.01 2.40
N ALA A 4 -1.54 0.25 2.18
CA ALA A 4 -1.56 -0.79 1.15
C ALA A 4 -1.69 -0.17 -0.25
N TRP A 5 -2.56 0.82 -0.42
CA TRP A 5 -2.80 1.49 -1.70
C TRP A 5 -1.52 2.10 -2.29
N ILE A 6 -0.69 2.74 -1.46
CA ILE A 6 0.53 3.40 -1.93
C ILE A 6 1.56 2.40 -2.52
N ALA A 7 1.58 1.16 -2.02
CA ALA A 7 2.44 0.11 -2.58
C ALA A 7 1.98 -0.35 -3.97
N TRP A 8 0.66 -0.42 -4.20
CA TRP A 8 0.10 -0.67 -5.52
C TRP A 8 0.39 0.47 -6.50
N TYR A 9 0.26 1.72 -6.03
CA TYR A 9 0.62 2.91 -6.81
C TYR A 9 2.11 2.90 -7.18
N ALA A 10 3.00 2.56 -6.24
CA ALA A 10 4.41 2.40 -6.51
C ALA A 10 4.69 1.32 -7.58
N ALA A 11 3.96 0.20 -7.54
CA ALA A 11 4.07 -0.85 -8.55
C ALA A 11 3.56 -0.43 -9.94
N LYS A 12 2.53 0.44 -9.98
CA LYS A 12 2.03 1.06 -11.21
C LYS A 12 3.08 1.99 -11.84
N GLU A 13 3.63 2.89 -11.03
CA GLU A 13 4.60 3.91 -11.48
C GLU A 13 6.02 3.34 -11.64
N ASN A 14 6.21 2.02 -11.41
CA ASN A 14 7.52 1.35 -11.44
C ASN A 14 8.55 2.01 -10.51
N LEU A 15 8.11 2.45 -9.34
CA LEU A 15 8.99 2.98 -8.30
C LEU A 15 9.63 1.82 -7.53
N ASP A 16 10.90 1.96 -7.16
CA ASP A 16 11.65 0.94 -6.42
C ASP A 16 11.27 0.87 -4.94
N GLY A 17 10.53 1.85 -4.44
CA GLY A 17 10.12 1.87 -3.05
C GLY A 17 9.36 3.12 -2.64
N TYR A 18 9.13 3.19 -1.34
CA TYR A 18 8.40 4.26 -0.68
C TYR A 18 9.12 4.65 0.60
N LEU A 19 9.39 5.93 0.78
CA LEU A 19 9.99 6.47 1.99
C LEU A 19 8.95 7.25 2.80
N ARG A 20 8.69 6.79 4.01
CA ARG A 20 7.97 7.55 5.03
C ARG A 20 8.98 8.39 5.83
N TRP A 21 8.67 9.68 6.02
CA TRP A 21 9.57 10.59 6.74
C TRP A 21 9.76 10.23 8.22
N ALA A 22 8.78 9.57 8.85
CA ALA A 22 8.86 9.11 10.23
C ALA A 22 8.12 7.79 10.43
N LEU A 23 8.72 6.91 11.23
CA LEU A 23 8.15 5.63 11.66
C LEU A 23 7.61 5.70 13.08
N ASN A 24 8.26 6.47 13.94
CA ASN A 24 8.05 6.49 15.40
C ASN A 24 8.22 7.90 16.02
N SER A 25 7.88 8.96 15.28
CA SER A 25 7.87 10.32 15.82
C SER A 25 6.62 10.50 16.70
N TRP A 26 6.75 10.13 17.96
CA TRP A 26 5.63 10.07 18.91
C TRP A 26 5.24 11.44 19.45
N THR A 27 3.96 11.58 19.79
CA THR A 27 3.45 12.60 20.68
C THR A 27 3.94 12.35 22.13
N ILE A 28 3.64 13.24 23.05
CA ILE A 28 4.07 13.11 24.47
C ILE A 28 3.51 11.82 25.08
N GLU A 29 2.22 11.51 24.82
CA GLU A 29 1.55 10.31 25.31
C GLU A 29 0.85 9.56 24.16
N PRO A 30 1.60 8.88 23.28
CA PRO A 30 1.07 8.33 22.03
C PRO A 30 0.04 7.23 22.22
N LEU A 31 -0.03 6.61 23.40
CA LEU A 31 -1.04 5.59 23.72
C LEU A 31 -2.38 6.18 24.15
N LEU A 32 -2.39 7.43 24.61
CA LEU A 32 -3.59 8.14 25.06
C LEU A 32 -4.08 9.15 24.04
N ASP A 33 -3.15 9.89 23.41
CA ASP A 33 -3.47 10.94 22.47
C ASP A 33 -2.51 10.91 21.27
N SER A 34 -3.05 10.63 20.11
CA SER A 34 -2.31 10.58 18.85
C SER A 34 -2.25 11.91 18.09
N ARG A 35 -2.86 12.96 18.64
CA ARG A 35 -2.89 14.28 17.99
C ARG A 35 -1.56 14.99 18.11
N PHE A 36 -1.04 15.39 16.98
CA PHE A 36 0.16 16.22 16.89
C PHE A 36 -0.27 17.56 16.29
N TYR A 37 0.02 18.68 16.95
CA TYR A 37 -0.52 20.01 16.61
C TYR A 37 -0.35 20.42 15.14
N THR A 38 0.74 20.00 14.51
CA THR A 38 1.06 20.38 13.12
C THR A 38 0.56 19.35 12.11
N TRP A 39 0.37 18.09 12.52
CA TRP A 39 0.08 16.96 11.64
C TRP A 39 -1.21 16.24 12.05
N GLY A 40 -1.82 15.56 11.10
CA GLY A 40 -3.01 14.74 11.37
C GLY A 40 -2.75 13.67 12.44
N ALA A 41 -3.78 13.31 13.20
CA ALA A 41 -3.68 12.33 14.27
C ALA A 41 -3.09 11.00 13.78
N GLY A 42 -1.97 10.58 14.40
CA GLY A 42 -1.26 9.36 14.06
C GLY A 42 -0.45 9.41 12.77
N ASP A 43 -0.37 10.55 12.09
CA ASP A 43 0.39 10.67 10.84
C ASP A 43 1.91 10.54 11.06
N THR A 44 2.40 10.94 12.22
CA THR A 44 3.82 10.99 12.51
C THR A 44 4.43 9.66 12.96
N TYR A 45 3.64 8.61 13.13
CA TYR A 45 4.13 7.31 13.53
C TYR A 45 3.24 6.13 13.09
N LEU A 46 3.88 5.02 12.80
CA LEU A 46 3.27 3.73 12.46
C LEU A 46 3.47 2.68 13.53
N LEU A 47 4.51 2.84 14.36
CA LEU A 47 4.80 2.00 15.51
C LEU A 47 4.61 2.78 16.80
N TYR A 48 4.00 2.15 17.79
CA TYR A 48 3.83 2.67 19.14
C TYR A 48 4.97 2.27 20.06
N PRO A 49 5.17 2.92 21.22
CA PRO A 49 6.16 2.52 22.21
C PRO A 49 6.05 1.04 22.58
N GLY A 50 7.21 0.40 22.77
CA GLY A 50 7.28 -1.04 23.07
C GLY A 50 7.05 -1.94 21.84
N GLY A 51 7.23 -1.42 20.62
CA GLY A 51 7.11 -2.20 19.37
C GLY A 51 5.67 -2.59 19.00
N ARG A 52 4.69 -1.91 19.56
CA ARG A 52 3.28 -2.19 19.27
C ARG A 52 2.93 -1.70 17.88
N THR A 53 2.32 -2.57 17.08
CA THR A 53 1.83 -2.26 15.74
C THR A 53 0.46 -1.56 15.78
N CYS A 54 0.01 -1.11 14.63
CA CYS A 54 -1.33 -0.56 14.42
C CYS A 54 -1.82 -0.90 13.02
N LEU A 55 -3.11 -0.71 12.76
CA LEU A 55 -3.71 -0.97 11.44
C LEU A 55 -3.00 -0.26 10.30
N ARG A 56 -2.42 0.91 10.52
CA ARG A 56 -1.65 1.63 9.49
C ARG A 56 -0.37 0.87 9.13
N PHE A 57 0.34 0.36 10.13
CA PHE A 57 1.54 -0.45 9.95
C PHE A 57 1.22 -1.78 9.26
N GLU A 58 0.19 -2.49 9.73
CA GLU A 58 -0.23 -3.76 9.12
C GLU A 58 -0.66 -3.59 7.65
N ASN A 59 -1.36 -2.52 7.34
CA ASN A 59 -1.70 -2.20 5.95
C ASN A 59 -0.47 -1.87 5.09
N LEU A 60 0.56 -1.24 5.67
CA LEU A 60 1.82 -1.01 4.97
C LEU A 60 2.53 -2.33 4.67
N VAL A 61 2.60 -3.24 5.65
CA VAL A 61 3.18 -4.58 5.47
C VAL A 61 2.44 -5.36 4.38
N ALA A 62 1.10 -5.37 4.42
CA ALA A 62 0.28 -6.01 3.41
C ALA A 62 0.52 -5.40 2.01
N GLY A 63 0.72 -4.09 1.94
CA GLY A 63 1.07 -3.39 0.70
C GLY A 63 2.41 -3.82 0.15
N ILE A 64 3.44 -3.93 0.98
CA ILE A 64 4.78 -4.40 0.59
C ILE A 64 4.69 -5.84 0.04
N GLN A 65 3.93 -6.70 0.70
CA GLN A 65 3.72 -8.07 0.24
C GLN A 65 3.02 -8.12 -1.13
N ALA A 66 2.01 -7.27 -1.34
CA ALA A 66 1.33 -7.15 -2.63
C ALA A 66 2.29 -6.64 -3.72
N TYR A 67 3.12 -5.63 -3.43
CA TYR A 67 4.13 -5.11 -4.34
C TYR A 67 5.10 -6.21 -4.79
N GLU A 68 5.66 -6.97 -3.84
CA GLU A 68 6.58 -8.08 -4.18
C GLU A 68 5.88 -9.17 -5.00
N LYS A 69 4.64 -9.51 -4.68
CA LYS A 69 3.86 -10.45 -5.46
C LYS A 69 3.64 -9.96 -6.90
N ILE A 70 3.31 -8.68 -7.08
CA ILE A 70 3.16 -8.07 -8.41
C ILE A 70 4.46 -8.15 -9.21
N ARG A 71 5.60 -7.84 -8.57
CA ARG A 71 6.92 -7.92 -9.19
C ARG A 71 7.23 -9.33 -9.69
N ILE A 72 6.98 -10.34 -8.86
CA ILE A 72 7.15 -11.75 -9.20
C ILE A 72 6.22 -12.13 -10.37
N LEU A 73 4.93 -11.83 -10.26
CA LEU A 73 3.93 -12.14 -11.29
C LEU A 73 4.25 -11.48 -12.63
N LYS A 74 4.68 -10.22 -12.66
CA LYS A 74 5.12 -9.55 -13.90
C LYS A 74 6.25 -10.35 -14.57
N THR A 75 7.27 -10.74 -13.80
CA THR A 75 8.42 -11.52 -14.33
C THR A 75 7.99 -12.90 -14.85
N GLU A 76 7.19 -13.62 -14.08
CA GLU A 76 6.71 -14.96 -14.47
C GLU A 76 5.82 -14.91 -15.72
N LEU A 77 4.87 -13.98 -15.77
CA LEU A 77 3.96 -13.83 -16.90
C LEU A 77 4.72 -13.45 -18.19
N GLN A 78 5.76 -12.62 -18.07
CA GLN A 78 6.65 -12.29 -19.20
C GLN A 78 7.44 -13.52 -19.67
N THR A 79 8.07 -14.24 -18.75
CA THR A 79 8.87 -15.45 -19.07
C THR A 79 8.02 -16.54 -19.70
N GLN A 80 6.77 -16.69 -19.26
CA GLN A 80 5.82 -17.67 -19.77
C GLN A 80 5.06 -17.20 -21.02
N ASN A 81 5.36 -16.00 -21.55
CA ASN A 81 4.66 -15.38 -22.67
C ASN A 81 3.14 -15.24 -22.48
N LYS A 82 2.67 -15.13 -21.24
CA LYS A 82 1.25 -14.95 -20.87
C LYS A 82 0.79 -13.50 -21.04
N THR A 83 0.94 -12.96 -22.24
CA THR A 83 0.68 -11.53 -22.55
C THR A 83 -0.74 -11.07 -22.22
N ALA A 84 -1.75 -11.92 -22.42
CA ALA A 84 -3.13 -11.57 -22.11
C ALA A 84 -3.36 -11.38 -20.60
N THR A 85 -2.75 -12.22 -19.76
CA THR A 85 -2.83 -12.10 -18.30
C THR A 85 -2.02 -10.90 -17.80
N LEU A 86 -0.85 -10.67 -18.37
CA LEU A 86 -0.02 -9.51 -18.07
C LEU A 86 -0.79 -8.18 -18.33
N ARG A 87 -1.45 -8.06 -19.48
CA ARG A 87 -2.30 -6.91 -19.80
C ARG A 87 -3.46 -6.72 -18.80
N LYS A 88 -4.02 -7.81 -18.27
CA LYS A 88 -5.05 -7.71 -17.23
C LYS A 88 -4.47 -7.17 -15.93
N LEU A 89 -3.29 -7.62 -15.54
CA LEU A 89 -2.57 -7.10 -14.37
C LEU A 89 -2.26 -5.60 -14.52
N GLU A 90 -1.79 -5.19 -15.69
CA GLU A 90 -1.51 -3.77 -15.99
C GLU A 90 -2.77 -2.91 -15.87
N ARG A 91 -3.93 -3.36 -16.38
CA ARG A 91 -5.20 -2.66 -16.21
C ARG A 91 -5.64 -2.55 -14.74
N VAL A 92 -5.35 -3.56 -13.94
CA VAL A 92 -5.61 -3.48 -12.49
C VAL A 92 -4.71 -2.42 -11.85
N LEU A 93 -3.44 -2.36 -12.22
CA LEU A 93 -2.52 -1.32 -11.75
C LEU A 93 -2.97 0.09 -12.16
N GLU A 94 -3.47 0.28 -13.38
CA GLU A 94 -4.01 1.57 -13.85
C GLU A 94 -5.16 2.10 -12.99
N SER A 95 -5.88 1.23 -12.26
CA SER A 95 -6.93 1.66 -11.34
C SER A 95 -6.42 2.39 -10.09
N PHE A 96 -5.12 2.33 -9.83
CA PHE A 96 -4.47 3.05 -8.74
C PHE A 96 -4.05 4.45 -9.21
N ASP A 97 -5.02 5.34 -9.25
CA ASP A 97 -4.87 6.72 -9.67
C ASP A 97 -5.34 7.66 -8.57
N GLU A 98 -4.60 8.75 -8.34
CA GLU A 98 -4.89 9.71 -7.25
C GLU A 98 -6.28 10.34 -7.39
N LEU A 99 -6.73 10.61 -8.61
CA LEU A 99 -8.06 11.16 -8.86
C LEU A 99 -9.17 10.14 -8.56
N GLN A 100 -8.87 8.85 -8.63
CA GLN A 100 -9.81 7.79 -8.26
C GLN A 100 -10.01 7.70 -6.75
N LEU A 101 -9.01 8.06 -5.93
CA LEU A 101 -9.15 8.13 -4.47
C LEU A 101 -10.21 9.14 -4.02
N LEU A 102 -10.47 10.17 -4.81
CA LEU A 102 -11.54 11.14 -4.54
C LEU A 102 -12.94 10.55 -4.74
N LYS A 103 -13.05 9.46 -5.50
CA LYS A 103 -14.33 8.84 -5.89
C LYS A 103 -14.55 7.48 -5.22
N THR A 104 -13.48 6.74 -4.97
CA THR A 104 -13.54 5.37 -4.47
C THR A 104 -12.59 5.19 -3.29
N PRO A 105 -13.06 4.73 -2.14
CA PRO A 105 -12.20 4.49 -0.98
C PRO A 105 -11.05 3.51 -1.29
N ALA A 106 -9.87 3.79 -0.74
CA ALA A 106 -8.65 3.01 -0.97
C ALA A 106 -8.82 1.50 -0.69
N ASN A 107 -9.55 1.14 0.37
CA ASN A 107 -9.78 -0.26 0.71
C ASN A 107 -10.52 -1.03 -0.39
N VAL A 108 -11.53 -0.41 -1.01
CA VAL A 108 -12.33 -1.06 -2.08
C VAL A 108 -11.46 -1.39 -3.29
N VAL A 109 -10.59 -0.47 -3.70
CA VAL A 109 -9.68 -0.68 -4.82
C VAL A 109 -8.65 -1.77 -4.48
N VAL A 110 -8.05 -1.70 -3.29
CA VAL A 110 -7.04 -2.66 -2.81
C VAL A 110 -7.63 -4.06 -2.68
N GLU A 111 -8.81 -4.22 -2.08
CA GLU A 111 -9.46 -5.53 -1.92
C GLU A 111 -9.74 -6.19 -3.27
N LYS A 112 -10.31 -5.43 -4.21
CA LYS A 112 -10.56 -5.92 -5.57
C LYS A 112 -9.28 -6.35 -6.29
N ALA A 113 -8.22 -5.57 -6.16
CA ALA A 113 -6.94 -5.87 -6.77
C ALA A 113 -6.25 -7.08 -6.12
N ASN A 114 -6.32 -7.21 -4.80
CA ASN A 114 -5.81 -8.39 -4.08
C ASN A 114 -6.54 -9.67 -4.50
N LEU A 115 -7.88 -9.62 -4.63
CA LEU A 115 -8.64 -10.76 -5.15
C LEU A 115 -8.16 -11.18 -6.53
N PHE A 116 -7.89 -10.23 -7.41
CA PHE A 116 -7.37 -10.52 -8.75
C PHE A 116 -6.01 -11.23 -8.70
N ILE A 117 -5.01 -10.67 -8.00
CA ILE A 117 -3.67 -11.29 -7.97
C ILE A 117 -3.62 -12.59 -7.17
N ASN A 118 -4.58 -12.83 -6.28
CA ASN A 118 -4.68 -14.09 -5.55
C ASN A 118 -5.33 -15.21 -6.38
N GLY A 119 -5.98 -14.87 -7.47
CA GLY A 119 -6.56 -15.82 -8.43
C GLY A 119 -5.66 -16.15 -9.62
N LEU A 120 -4.45 -15.55 -9.69
CA LEU A 120 -3.45 -15.85 -10.71
C LEU A 120 -2.53 -16.97 -10.29
#